data_800f5a17bfe64c5c894ce1a0b6f26609
#
_entry.id   800f5a17bfe64c5c894ce1a0b6f26609
#
_cell.length_a   1.000
_cell.length_b   1.000
_cell.length_c   1.000
_cell.angle_alpha   90.00
_cell.angle_beta   90.00
_cell.angle_gamma   90.00
#
_symmetry.space_group_name_H-M   'P 1'
#
loop_
_entity.id
_entity.type
_entity.pdbx_description
1 polymer ?
#
loop_
_entity_poly.entity_id
_entity_poly.type
_entity_poly.pdbx_seq_one_letter_code
_entity_poly.pdbx_strand_id
1 'polypeptide(L)' 'MIEIRPISDLTYNLPEIEKAVEQGKQVFLTKNGYGAMVVLSMEDYSKLTNTDSIEVKLD' A
#
# COMPACT_ATOMS: atom_id res chain seq x y z
N MET A 1 11.45 0.55 3.66
CA MET A 1 11.82 0.25 2.26
C MET A 1 10.63 0.48 1.35
N ILE A 2 10.88 1.06 0.20
CA ILE A 2 9.83 1.41 -0.76
C ILE A 2 9.96 0.52 -1.99
N GLU A 3 8.83 0.02 -2.46
CA GLU A 3 8.77 -0.75 -3.70
C GLU A 3 7.83 -0.03 -4.66
N ILE A 4 8.26 0.13 -5.91
CA ILE A 4 7.47 0.84 -6.92
C ILE A 4 6.94 -0.16 -7.93
N ARG A 5 5.64 -0.14 -8.17
CA ARG A 5 4.98 -1.06 -9.11
C ARG A 5 3.94 -0.32 -9.94
N PRO A 6 3.62 -0.82 -11.15
CA PRO A 6 2.52 -0.25 -11.91
C PRO A 6 1.18 -0.55 -11.24
N ILE A 7 0.21 0.35 -11.42
CA ILE A 7 -1.11 0.20 -10.79
C ILE A 7 -1.83 -1.09 -11.22
N SER A 8 -1.51 -1.59 -12.42
CA SER A 8 -2.09 -2.84 -12.90
C SER A 8 -1.76 -4.03 -12.00
N ASP A 9 -0.72 -3.93 -11.19
CA ASP A 9 -0.38 -5.00 -10.24
C ASP A 9 -1.46 -5.19 -9.17
N LEU A 10 -2.32 -4.22 -8.93
CA LEU A 10 -3.47 -4.41 -8.05
C LEU A 10 -4.41 -5.48 -8.59
N THR A 11 -4.50 -5.59 -9.91
CA THR A 11 -5.37 -6.57 -10.54
C THR A 11 -4.65 -7.90 -10.79
N TYR A 12 -3.42 -7.83 -11.29
CA TYR A 12 -2.74 -9.01 -11.82
C TYR A 12 -1.72 -9.62 -10.86
N ASN A 13 -1.21 -8.84 -9.90
CA ASN A 13 -0.16 -9.30 -9.00
C ASN A 13 -0.44 -8.93 -7.55
N LEU A 14 -1.70 -8.94 -7.16
CA LEU A 14 -2.07 -8.56 -5.80
C LEU A 14 -1.33 -9.38 -4.71
N PRO A 15 -1.17 -10.70 -4.85
CA PRO A 15 -0.42 -11.46 -3.85
C PRO A 15 1.01 -10.95 -3.63
N GLU A 16 1.66 -10.45 -4.68
CA GLU A 16 2.99 -9.88 -4.56
C GLU A 16 2.98 -8.59 -3.75
N ILE A 17 1.95 -7.77 -3.95
CA ILE A 17 1.77 -6.54 -3.18
C ILE A 17 1.52 -6.88 -1.72
N GLU A 18 0.65 -7.84 -1.44
CA GLU A 18 0.35 -8.26 -0.08
C GLU A 18 1.61 -8.77 0.63
N LYS A 19 2.42 -9.55 -0.08
CA LYS A 19 3.66 -10.07 0.48
C LYS A 19 4.63 -8.94 0.83
N ALA A 20 4.76 -7.95 -0.05
CA ALA A 20 5.63 -6.81 0.20
C ALA A 20 5.17 -6.03 1.44
N VAL A 21 3.87 -5.81 1.55
CA VAL A 21 3.29 -5.10 2.71
C VAL A 21 3.53 -5.88 4.00
N GLU A 22 3.38 -7.20 3.96
CA GLU A 22 3.64 -8.05 5.12
C GLU A 22 5.09 -7.99 5.55
N GLN A 23 6.01 -7.71 4.63
CA GLN A 23 7.43 -7.56 4.92
C GLN A 23 7.79 -6.16 5.42
N GLY A 24 6.81 -5.31 5.62
CA GLY A 24 7.03 -3.95 6.10
C GLY A 24 7.39 -2.94 5.02
N LYS A 25 7.17 -3.27 3.76
CA LYS A 25 7.45 -2.35 2.65
C LYS A 25 6.23 -1.49 2.35
N GLN A 26 6.49 -0.27 1.88
CA GLN A 26 5.45 0.57 1.31
C GLN A 26 5.49 0.38 -0.19
N VAL A 27 4.33 0.10 -0.79
CA VAL A 27 4.24 -0.13 -2.23
C VAL A 27 3.63 1.10 -2.89
N PHE A 28 4.42 1.76 -3.74
CA PHE A 28 3.98 2.93 -4.48
C PHE A 28 3.48 2.47 -5.85
N LEU A 29 2.21 2.72 -6.13
CA LEU A 29 1.60 2.34 -7.39
C LEU A 29 1.58 3.53 -8.32
N THR A 30 2.03 3.31 -9.55
CA THR A 30 2.13 4.37 -10.54
C THR A 30 1.16 4.15 -11.69
N LYS A 31 0.70 5.25 -12.25
CA LYS A 31 -0.16 5.23 -13.44
C LYS A 31 0.41 6.25 -14.42
N ASN A 32 0.74 5.79 -15.63
CA ASN A 32 1.35 6.64 -16.66
C ASN A 32 2.61 7.37 -16.17
N GLY A 33 3.40 6.67 -15.36
CA GLY A 33 4.65 7.22 -14.83
C GLY A 33 4.51 8.13 -13.62
N TYR A 34 3.30 8.35 -13.15
CA TYR A 34 3.04 9.20 -11.98
C TYR A 34 2.58 8.39 -10.80
N GLY A 35 2.94 8.82 -9.60
CA GLY A 35 2.44 8.18 -8.38
C GLY A 35 0.94 8.37 -8.28
N ALA A 36 0.21 7.27 -8.10
CA ALA A 36 -1.24 7.29 -8.01
C ALA A 36 -1.73 6.93 -6.62
N MET A 37 -1.09 5.98 -5.96
CA MET A 37 -1.50 5.60 -4.61
C MET A 37 -0.38 4.85 -3.92
N VAL A 38 -0.53 4.70 -2.61
CA VAL A 38 0.41 3.98 -1.76
C VAL A 38 -0.34 2.88 -1.05
N VAL A 39 0.25 1.68 -1.01
CA VAL A 39 -0.28 0.56 -0.23
C VAL A 39 0.71 0.24 0.89
N LEU A 40 0.22 0.22 2.10
CA LEU A 40 1.04 -0.13 3.26
C LEU A 40 0.13 -0.78 4.31
N SER A 41 0.74 -1.37 5.34
CA SER A 41 -0.03 -1.99 6.41
C SER A 41 -0.71 -0.92 7.26
N MET A 42 -1.80 -1.30 7.93
CA MET A 42 -2.47 -0.40 8.87
C MET A 42 -1.55 0.00 10.01
N GLU A 43 -0.68 -0.93 10.42
CA GLU A 43 0.30 -0.65 11.46
C GLU A 43 1.27 0.45 11.02
N ASP A 44 1.80 0.34 9.79
CA ASP A 44 2.71 1.36 9.26
C ASP A 44 2.01 2.69 9.07
N TYR A 45 0.77 2.67 8.61
CA TYR A 45 -0.01 3.88 8.45
C TYR A 45 -0.21 4.60 9.78
N SER A 46 -0.52 3.83 10.84
CA SER A 46 -0.71 4.39 12.17
C SER A 46 0.56 5.08 12.69
N LYS A 47 1.73 4.48 12.40
CA LYS A 47 3.00 5.08 12.80
C LYS A 47 3.27 6.39 12.08
N LEU A 48 2.91 6.47 10.80
CA LEU A 48 3.15 7.67 10.01
C LEU A 48 2.25 8.83 10.40
N THR A 49 0.97 8.55 10.66
CA THR A 49 -0.02 9.59 10.89
C THR A 49 -0.27 9.89 12.34
N ASN A 50 0.07 8.95 13.24
CA ASN A 50 -0.19 9.06 14.67
C ASN A 50 -1.64 9.46 14.92
N THR A 51 -2.57 8.83 14.19
CA THR A 51 -3.99 9.16 14.30
C THR A 51 -4.78 7.98 14.83
N ASP A 52 -5.77 8.28 15.65
CA ASP A 52 -6.69 7.28 16.21
C ASP A 52 -7.96 7.14 15.37
N SER A 53 -8.13 7.97 14.35
CA SER A 53 -9.37 8.01 13.59
C SER A 53 -9.26 7.30 12.25
N ILE A 54 -8.95 6.01 12.32
CA ILE A 54 -8.98 5.19 11.12
C ILE A 54 -10.41 4.65 10.97
N GLU A 55 -11.03 4.97 9.84
CA GLU A 55 -12.35 4.42 9.54
C GLU A 55 -12.18 3.05 8.93
N VAL A 56 -12.69 2.04 9.62
CA VAL A 56 -12.63 0.65 9.15
C VAL A 56 -14.03 0.24 8.73
N LYS A 57 -14.16 -0.16 7.47
CA LYS A 57 -15.42 -0.70 6.96
C LYS A 57 -15.30 -2.22 6.92
N LEU A 58 -16.15 -2.87 7.67
CA LEU A 58 -16.19 -4.33 7.72
C LEU A 58 -17.34 -4.83 6.86
N ASP A 59 -17.07 -5.79 6.02
CA ASP A 59 -18.08 -6.42 5.18
C ASP A 59 -18.89 -7.44 5.96
#